data_e2076eb689d71643bcd9747c06015dda
#
_entry.id   e2076eb689d71643bcd9747c06015dda
#
_cell.length_a   1.000
_cell.length_b   1.000
_cell.length_c   1.000
_cell.angle_alpha   90.00
_cell.angle_beta   90.00
_cell.angle_gamma   90.00
#
_symmetry.space_group_name_H-M   'P 1'
#
loop_
_entity.id
_entity.type
_entity.pdbx_description
1 polymer ?
#
loop_
_entity_poly.entity_id
_entity_poly.type
_entity_poly.pdbx_seq_one_letter_code
_entity_poly.pdbx_strand_id
1 'polypeptide(L)'
;MTTSAAALQSLWDSVSTEDAHRHAETLTEYINTNGLRTLLSERILDELLDKLKDKKQAHLRERAAIGLGAVASKVAGKNAPMPLGAEPWLVNAIPPLLDGYGDKNEAAKKAAEGAMGALVPLFPPEAAAELLEMLYSVITSGTAKWQAKVGALKIISRLADLAYEQVGDELTQITPVLTQGMHETKAEVSKQAIKTATKVCGVIDNNDIRPFIPDLVGCMDRPDTVPDCIKKLSSITFVAEVTGPALAVMVPLLSRALNERSQTVQRQSVIIVDNLCKLVRDPHTAAMYLP
;
A
#
# COMPACT_ATOMS: atom_id res chain seq x y z
N MET A 1 3.88 27.35 -31.09
CA MET A 1 3.99 25.97 -30.51
C MET A 1 4.37 26.12 -29.06
N THR A 2 3.59 25.58 -28.16
CA THR A 2 3.90 25.56 -26.72
C THR A 2 5.09 24.65 -26.53
N THR A 3 6.13 25.06 -25.81
CA THR A 3 7.26 24.19 -25.41
C THR A 3 6.97 23.60 -24.03
N SER A 4 7.63 22.51 -23.68
CA SER A 4 7.53 21.93 -22.33
C SER A 4 7.89 22.95 -21.24
N ALA A 5 8.94 23.71 -21.45
CA ALA A 5 9.38 24.76 -20.54
C ALA A 5 8.30 25.85 -20.35
N ALA A 6 7.61 26.26 -21.43
CA ALA A 6 6.53 27.25 -21.34
C ALA A 6 5.30 26.66 -20.61
N ALA A 7 4.96 25.38 -20.84
CA ALA A 7 3.86 24.74 -20.16
C ALA A 7 4.14 24.55 -18.65
N LEU A 8 5.35 24.15 -18.29
CA LEU A 8 5.80 24.06 -16.90
C LEU A 8 5.83 25.43 -16.24
N GLN A 9 6.38 26.45 -16.89
CA GLN A 9 6.43 27.81 -16.35
C GLN A 9 5.01 28.35 -16.08
N SER A 10 4.06 28.12 -16.99
CA SER A 10 2.66 28.49 -16.78
C SER A 10 2.06 27.78 -15.55
N LEU A 11 2.41 26.51 -15.33
CA LEU A 11 1.97 25.77 -14.15
C LEU A 11 2.55 26.39 -12.86
N TRP A 12 3.85 26.79 -12.87
CA TRP A 12 4.49 27.40 -11.70
C TRP A 12 3.94 28.82 -11.41
N ASP A 13 3.58 29.57 -12.42
CA ASP A 13 3.08 30.92 -12.31
C ASP A 13 1.56 31.00 -12.05
N SER A 14 0.88 29.86 -11.94
CA SER A 14 -0.55 29.79 -11.63
C SER A 14 -0.91 30.64 -10.39
N VAL A 15 -1.98 31.40 -10.45
CA VAL A 15 -2.41 32.27 -9.36
C VAL A 15 -3.38 31.60 -8.38
N SER A 16 -4.00 30.51 -8.80
CA SER A 16 -4.96 29.73 -7.99
C SER A 16 -4.82 28.24 -8.24
N THR A 17 -5.43 27.41 -7.38
CA THR A 17 -5.52 25.95 -7.56
C THR A 17 -6.27 25.59 -8.85
N GLU A 18 -7.34 26.32 -9.19
CA GLU A 18 -8.10 26.10 -10.43
C GLU A 18 -7.27 26.42 -11.67
N ASP A 19 -6.51 27.49 -11.62
CA ASP A 19 -5.59 27.89 -12.68
C ASP A 19 -4.46 26.85 -12.84
N ALA A 20 -3.94 26.32 -11.75
CA ALA A 20 -2.97 25.24 -11.78
C ALA A 20 -3.51 23.96 -12.44
N HIS A 21 -4.76 23.59 -12.20
CA HIS A 21 -5.39 22.48 -12.89
C HIS A 21 -5.49 22.70 -14.40
N ARG A 22 -5.85 23.91 -14.84
CA ARG A 22 -5.91 24.27 -16.26
C ARG A 22 -4.53 24.19 -16.94
N HIS A 23 -3.50 24.71 -16.29
CA HIS A 23 -2.14 24.64 -16.83
C HIS A 23 -1.57 23.22 -16.80
N ALA A 24 -1.93 22.39 -15.81
CA ALA A 24 -1.60 20.98 -15.80
C ALA A 24 -2.28 20.22 -16.96
N GLU A 25 -3.50 20.61 -17.37
CA GLU A 25 -4.13 20.07 -18.58
C GLU A 25 -3.34 20.43 -19.84
N THR A 26 -2.93 21.68 -19.98
CA THR A 26 -2.08 22.12 -21.10
C THR A 26 -0.76 21.34 -21.15
N LEU A 27 -0.14 21.07 -19.99
CA LEU A 27 1.05 20.22 -19.91
C LEU A 27 0.77 18.78 -20.39
N THR A 28 -0.36 18.19 -20.00
CA THR A 28 -0.74 16.84 -20.44
C THR A 28 -1.07 16.77 -21.93
N GLU A 29 -1.69 17.81 -22.49
CA GLU A 29 -1.93 17.95 -23.94
C GLU A 29 -0.61 18.01 -24.70
N TYR A 30 0.37 18.75 -24.18
CA TYR A 30 1.72 18.81 -24.76
C TYR A 30 2.37 17.42 -24.78
N ILE A 31 2.34 16.69 -23.67
CA ILE A 31 2.90 15.35 -23.56
C ILE A 31 2.20 14.36 -24.51
N ASN A 32 0.87 14.42 -24.58
CA ASN A 32 0.09 13.55 -25.47
C ASN A 32 0.39 13.83 -26.95
N THR A 33 0.66 15.09 -27.32
CA THR A 33 0.97 15.48 -28.69
C THR A 33 2.39 15.08 -29.08
N ASN A 34 3.36 15.22 -28.18
CA ASN A 34 4.78 15.00 -28.47
C ASN A 34 5.29 13.60 -28.02
N GLY A 35 4.44 12.83 -27.34
CA GLY A 35 4.71 11.49 -26.88
C GLY A 35 5.29 11.40 -25.47
N LEU A 36 5.08 10.24 -24.87
CA LEU A 36 5.39 9.97 -23.45
C LEU A 36 6.88 10.15 -23.10
N ARG A 37 7.76 9.94 -24.08
CA ARG A 37 9.20 10.09 -23.88
C ARG A 37 9.61 11.50 -23.47
N THR A 38 8.80 12.52 -23.79
CA THR A 38 9.06 13.91 -23.40
C THR A 38 9.08 14.09 -21.88
N LEU A 39 8.38 13.25 -21.12
CA LEU A 39 8.47 13.25 -19.66
C LEU A 39 9.92 13.17 -19.16
N LEU A 40 10.74 12.36 -19.82
CA LEU A 40 12.16 12.15 -19.45
C LEU A 40 13.08 13.04 -20.29
N SER A 41 12.95 13.01 -21.64
CA SER A 41 13.87 13.71 -22.53
C SER A 41 13.89 15.22 -22.34
N GLU A 42 12.77 15.80 -21.91
CA GLU A 42 12.63 17.23 -21.62
C GLU A 42 12.59 17.52 -20.11
N ARG A 43 12.94 16.52 -19.28
CA ARG A 43 13.05 16.62 -17.82
C ARG A 43 11.77 17.09 -17.11
N ILE A 44 10.61 16.89 -17.72
CA ILE A 44 9.32 17.32 -17.14
C ILE A 44 9.09 16.63 -15.80
N LEU A 45 9.34 15.31 -15.73
CA LEU A 45 9.17 14.54 -14.50
C LEU A 45 10.15 14.97 -13.41
N ASP A 46 11.44 15.15 -13.76
CA ASP A 46 12.44 15.61 -12.81
C ASP A 46 12.04 16.94 -12.18
N GLU A 47 11.58 17.90 -13.01
CA GLU A 47 11.18 19.22 -12.53
C GLU A 47 9.94 19.16 -11.61
N LEU A 48 8.94 18.32 -11.95
CA LEU A 48 7.80 18.08 -11.09
C LEU A 48 8.22 17.48 -9.74
N LEU A 49 9.11 16.48 -9.75
CA LEU A 49 9.62 15.84 -8.54
C LEU A 49 10.46 16.78 -7.68
N ASP A 50 11.26 17.65 -8.30
CA ASP A 50 12.08 18.63 -7.59
C ASP A 50 11.21 19.69 -6.91
N LYS A 51 10.19 20.22 -7.61
CA LYS A 51 9.24 21.17 -7.02
C LYS A 51 8.36 20.56 -5.94
N LEU A 52 8.01 19.30 -6.06
CA LEU A 52 7.28 18.58 -5.01
C LEU A 52 8.05 18.53 -3.68
N LYS A 53 9.39 18.51 -3.74
CA LYS A 53 10.29 18.50 -2.58
C LYS A 53 10.69 19.90 -2.09
N ASP A 54 10.18 20.97 -2.68
CA ASP A 54 10.55 22.33 -2.27
C ASP A 54 10.19 22.59 -0.80
N LYS A 55 11.18 23.00 0.01
CA LYS A 55 11.03 23.18 1.45
C LYS A 55 10.37 24.50 1.84
N LYS A 56 10.38 25.49 0.96
CA LYS A 56 9.98 26.88 1.27
C LYS A 56 8.62 27.25 0.68
N GLN A 57 8.33 26.80 -0.51
CA GLN A 57 7.19 27.28 -1.31
C GLN A 57 6.09 26.22 -1.40
N ALA A 58 5.09 26.32 -0.54
CA ALA A 58 3.97 25.38 -0.51
C ALA A 58 3.17 25.36 -1.82
N HIS A 59 3.04 26.51 -2.49
CA HIS A 59 2.34 26.60 -3.76
C HIS A 59 3.04 25.82 -4.89
N LEU A 60 4.38 25.72 -4.87
CA LEU A 60 5.10 24.90 -5.85
C LEU A 60 4.85 23.41 -5.60
N ARG A 61 4.82 22.96 -4.33
CA ARG A 61 4.47 21.58 -3.99
C ARG A 61 3.05 21.22 -4.42
N GLU A 62 2.11 22.13 -4.21
CA GLU A 62 0.72 21.97 -4.67
C GLU A 62 0.65 21.79 -6.19
N ARG A 63 1.27 22.70 -6.95
CA ARG A 63 1.25 22.69 -8.41
C ARG A 63 1.96 21.47 -8.98
N ALA A 64 3.08 21.06 -8.37
CA ALA A 64 3.79 19.84 -8.76
C ALA A 64 2.93 18.60 -8.55
N ALA A 65 2.22 18.51 -7.43
CA ALA A 65 1.29 17.42 -7.16
C ALA A 65 0.12 17.41 -8.15
N ILE A 66 -0.46 18.61 -8.46
CA ILE A 66 -1.52 18.74 -9.48
C ILE A 66 -1.00 18.27 -10.84
N GLY A 67 0.20 18.70 -11.24
CA GLY A 67 0.84 18.29 -12.49
C GLY A 67 1.03 16.77 -12.58
N LEU A 68 1.56 16.14 -11.53
CA LEU A 68 1.72 14.69 -11.45
C LEU A 68 0.37 13.96 -11.52
N GLY A 69 -0.64 14.45 -10.81
CA GLY A 69 -1.99 13.89 -10.85
C GLY A 69 -2.64 13.98 -12.23
N ALA A 70 -2.42 15.10 -12.94
CA ALA A 70 -2.90 15.29 -14.30
C ALA A 70 -2.18 14.34 -15.29
N VAL A 71 -0.85 14.21 -15.18
CA VAL A 71 -0.07 13.25 -15.98
C VAL A 71 -0.58 11.83 -15.73
N ALA A 72 -0.75 11.43 -14.48
CA ALA A 72 -1.29 10.12 -14.13
C ALA A 72 -2.68 9.88 -14.73
N SER A 73 -3.59 10.87 -14.66
CA SER A 73 -4.98 10.70 -15.09
C SER A 73 -5.17 10.75 -16.60
N LYS A 74 -4.38 11.59 -17.32
CA LYS A 74 -4.65 11.95 -18.72
C LYS A 74 -3.63 11.42 -19.71
N VAL A 75 -2.40 11.17 -19.29
CA VAL A 75 -1.33 10.68 -20.15
C VAL A 75 -1.25 9.14 -20.11
N ALA A 76 -1.42 8.55 -18.92
CA ALA A 76 -1.40 7.10 -18.76
C ALA A 76 -2.78 6.45 -19.02
N GLY A 77 -3.83 7.27 -19.29
CA GLY A 77 -5.19 6.81 -19.12
C GLY A 77 -5.94 6.41 -20.35
N LYS A 78 -7.00 6.00 -20.22
CA LYS A 78 -8.35 5.57 -20.63
C LYS A 78 -8.49 4.75 -21.91
N ASN A 79 -7.57 4.73 -22.89
CA ASN A 79 -7.74 4.03 -24.15
C ASN A 79 -6.47 3.39 -24.73
N ALA A 80 -5.38 3.31 -24.00
CA ALA A 80 -4.22 2.57 -24.49
C ALA A 80 -4.36 1.10 -24.10
N PRO A 81 -4.37 0.15 -25.06
CA PRO A 81 -4.01 -1.20 -24.76
C PRO A 81 -2.57 -1.17 -24.26
N MET A 82 -2.39 -1.58 -23.00
CA MET A 82 -1.09 -1.62 -22.35
C MET A 82 0.06 -1.90 -23.30
N PRO A 83 0.94 -0.95 -23.57
CA PRO A 83 2.33 -1.18 -23.33
C PRO A 83 2.75 -0.30 -22.18
N LEU A 84 3.69 -0.76 -21.37
CA LEU A 84 4.37 -0.03 -20.30
C LEU A 84 4.30 1.48 -20.55
N GLY A 85 3.41 2.16 -19.83
CA GLY A 85 3.15 3.57 -20.00
C GLY A 85 4.16 4.40 -19.19
N ALA A 86 3.67 5.39 -18.47
CA ALA A 86 4.49 6.24 -17.62
C ALA A 86 4.77 5.62 -16.23
N GLU A 87 4.16 4.47 -15.89
CA GLU A 87 4.17 3.86 -14.56
C GLU A 87 5.60 3.63 -14.02
N PRO A 88 6.56 3.04 -14.80
CA PRO A 88 7.90 2.78 -14.30
C PRO A 88 8.66 4.06 -13.88
N TRP A 89 8.27 5.20 -14.42
CA TRP A 89 8.88 6.49 -14.11
C TRP A 89 8.13 7.21 -12.98
N LEU A 90 6.80 7.08 -12.97
CA LEU A 90 5.94 7.72 -11.99
C LEU A 90 6.02 7.07 -10.61
N VAL A 91 6.50 5.83 -10.51
CA VAL A 91 6.70 5.15 -9.22
C VAL A 91 7.55 5.97 -8.25
N ASN A 92 8.54 6.71 -8.77
CA ASN A 92 9.40 7.59 -7.99
C ASN A 92 8.67 8.80 -7.36
N ALA A 93 7.44 9.08 -7.79
CA ALA A 93 6.60 10.13 -7.21
C ALA A 93 5.92 9.68 -5.90
N ILE A 94 5.81 8.39 -5.62
CA ILE A 94 5.08 7.85 -4.46
C ILE A 94 5.65 8.36 -3.13
N PRO A 95 6.96 8.20 -2.82
CA PRO A 95 7.48 8.65 -1.54
C PRO A 95 7.31 10.16 -1.31
N PRO A 96 7.68 11.06 -2.24
CA PRO A 96 7.49 12.49 -2.01
C PRO A 96 6.02 12.94 -1.98
N LEU A 97 5.11 12.25 -2.67
CA LEU A 97 3.67 12.50 -2.54
C LEU A 97 3.17 12.09 -1.15
N LEU A 98 3.64 10.96 -0.61
CA LEU A 98 3.32 10.54 0.77
C LEU A 98 3.83 11.56 1.80
N ASP A 99 5.02 12.12 1.60
CA ASP A 99 5.53 13.20 2.45
C ASP A 99 4.61 14.43 2.43
N GLY A 100 3.98 14.70 1.29
CA GLY A 100 3.00 15.76 1.08
C GLY A 100 1.72 15.59 1.93
N TYR A 101 1.37 14.37 2.35
CA TYR A 101 0.22 14.13 3.24
C TYR A 101 0.38 14.81 4.62
N GLY A 102 1.60 15.08 5.02
CA GLY A 102 1.92 15.84 6.22
C GLY A 102 2.24 17.31 5.96
N ASP A 103 1.88 17.85 4.80
CA ASP A 103 2.09 19.27 4.52
C ASP A 103 1.25 20.17 5.45
N LYS A 104 1.83 21.29 5.86
CA LYS A 104 1.13 22.31 6.66
C LYS A 104 0.11 23.09 5.83
N ASN A 105 0.34 23.18 4.52
CA ASN A 105 -0.57 23.81 3.59
C ASN A 105 -1.62 22.79 3.13
N GLU A 106 -2.88 23.07 3.41
CA GLU A 106 -3.99 22.14 3.13
C GLU A 106 -4.22 21.93 1.62
N ALA A 107 -3.93 22.94 0.79
CA ALA A 107 -4.05 22.79 -0.66
C ALA A 107 -2.99 21.85 -1.22
N ALA A 108 -1.73 22.00 -0.78
CA ALA A 108 -0.64 21.10 -1.15
C ALA A 108 -0.90 19.65 -0.69
N LYS A 109 -1.43 19.47 0.53
CA LYS A 109 -1.82 18.18 1.06
C LYS A 109 -2.91 17.53 0.21
N LYS A 110 -4.01 18.22 -0.08
CA LYS A 110 -5.11 17.71 -0.92
C LYS A 110 -4.63 17.38 -2.33
N ALA A 111 -3.75 18.21 -2.90
CA ALA A 111 -3.16 17.96 -4.21
C ALA A 111 -2.33 16.67 -4.21
N ALA A 112 -1.52 16.44 -3.17
CA ALA A 112 -0.75 15.20 -3.02
C ALA A 112 -1.64 13.96 -2.85
N GLU A 113 -2.71 14.05 -2.05
CA GLU A 113 -3.71 12.99 -1.90
C GLU A 113 -4.43 12.70 -3.23
N GLY A 114 -4.81 13.73 -3.96
CA GLY A 114 -5.44 13.62 -5.28
C GLY A 114 -4.52 12.97 -6.33
N ALA A 115 -3.27 13.42 -6.40
CA ALA A 115 -2.26 12.84 -7.28
C ALA A 115 -2.03 11.36 -7.00
N MET A 116 -1.90 10.97 -5.73
CA MET A 116 -1.77 9.57 -5.33
C MET A 116 -3.01 8.76 -5.70
N GLY A 117 -4.19 9.35 -5.56
CA GLY A 117 -5.46 8.74 -5.97
C GLY A 117 -5.53 8.41 -7.45
N ALA A 118 -4.91 9.23 -8.29
CA ALA A 118 -4.80 9.02 -9.74
C ALA A 118 -3.67 8.05 -10.10
N LEU A 119 -2.57 8.08 -9.34
CA LEU A 119 -1.35 7.34 -9.63
C LEU A 119 -1.48 5.83 -9.32
N VAL A 120 -1.98 5.49 -8.14
CA VAL A 120 -2.03 4.08 -7.68
C VAL A 120 -2.78 3.14 -8.64
N PRO A 121 -3.93 3.52 -9.25
CA PRO A 121 -4.62 2.63 -10.19
C PRO A 121 -3.93 2.41 -11.52
N LEU A 122 -2.84 3.12 -11.81
CA LEU A 122 -2.07 2.93 -13.05
C LEU A 122 -1.17 1.70 -12.99
N PHE A 123 -0.74 1.34 -11.78
CA PHE A 123 0.18 0.22 -11.63
C PHE A 123 -0.55 -1.09 -11.87
N PRO A 124 0.00 -1.97 -12.73
CA PRO A 124 -0.55 -3.30 -12.93
C PRO A 124 -0.40 -4.13 -11.64
N PRO A 125 -1.25 -5.15 -11.44
CA PRO A 125 -1.17 -6.02 -10.26
C PRO A 125 0.22 -6.59 -10.01
N GLU A 126 0.97 -6.90 -11.06
CA GLU A 126 2.32 -7.46 -11.00
C GLU A 126 3.34 -6.51 -10.35
N ALA A 127 3.07 -5.21 -10.35
CA ALA A 127 3.91 -4.22 -9.67
C ALA A 127 3.63 -4.11 -8.16
N ALA A 128 2.67 -4.88 -7.62
CA ALA A 128 2.25 -4.76 -6.23
C ALA A 128 3.39 -4.99 -5.23
N ALA A 129 4.26 -5.98 -5.47
CA ALA A 129 5.40 -6.28 -4.59
C ALA A 129 6.35 -5.08 -4.46
N GLU A 130 6.71 -4.45 -5.58
CA GLU A 130 7.59 -3.27 -5.61
C GLU A 130 6.94 -2.07 -4.89
N LEU A 131 5.65 -1.85 -5.13
CA LEU A 131 4.90 -0.80 -4.45
C LEU A 131 4.84 -1.04 -2.95
N LEU A 132 4.60 -2.28 -2.53
CA LEU A 132 4.53 -2.67 -1.12
C LEU A 132 5.87 -2.42 -0.42
N GLU A 133 7.01 -2.76 -1.01
CA GLU A 133 8.34 -2.45 -0.44
C GLU A 133 8.52 -0.96 -0.14
N MET A 134 8.14 -0.10 -1.08
CA MET A 134 8.20 1.35 -0.87
C MET A 134 7.29 1.79 0.29
N LEU A 135 6.08 1.25 0.38
CA LEU A 135 5.13 1.56 1.43
C LEU A 135 5.62 1.05 2.80
N TYR A 136 6.26 -0.12 2.85
CA TYR A 136 6.86 -0.65 4.07
C TYR A 136 7.94 0.29 4.61
N SER A 137 8.81 0.80 3.72
CA SER A 137 9.87 1.72 4.10
C SER A 137 9.32 3.00 4.76
N VAL A 138 8.16 3.49 4.32
CA VAL A 138 7.49 4.66 4.91
C VAL A 138 6.87 4.30 6.27
N ILE A 139 6.18 3.17 6.38
CA ILE A 139 5.49 2.77 7.62
C ILE A 139 6.50 2.50 8.74
N THR A 140 7.60 1.81 8.43
CA THR A 140 8.64 1.44 9.40
C THR A 140 9.63 2.56 9.70
N SER A 141 9.62 3.64 8.90
CA SER A 141 10.53 4.78 9.09
C SER A 141 10.30 5.47 10.45
N GLY A 142 11.38 5.69 11.18
CA GLY A 142 11.37 6.50 12.40
C GLY A 142 11.22 8.02 12.14
N THR A 143 11.43 8.48 10.91
CA THR A 143 11.44 9.91 10.53
C THR A 143 10.21 10.31 9.72
N ALA A 144 9.47 9.36 9.15
CA ALA A 144 8.27 9.65 8.38
C ALA A 144 7.17 10.25 9.28
N LYS A 145 6.47 11.24 8.76
CA LYS A 145 5.32 11.83 9.43
C LYS A 145 4.19 10.81 9.55
N TRP A 146 3.42 10.86 10.63
CA TRP A 146 2.32 9.94 10.85
C TRP A 146 1.27 9.98 9.73
N GLN A 147 1.05 11.15 9.10
CA GLN A 147 0.13 11.28 7.96
C GLN A 147 0.60 10.46 6.75
N ALA A 148 1.91 10.46 6.48
CA ALA A 148 2.50 9.65 5.42
C ALA A 148 2.31 8.15 5.71
N LYS A 149 2.52 7.73 6.96
CA LYS A 149 2.26 6.34 7.39
C LYS A 149 0.80 5.93 7.20
N VAL A 150 -0.14 6.80 7.59
CA VAL A 150 -1.58 6.57 7.35
C VAL A 150 -1.88 6.49 5.85
N GLY A 151 -1.27 7.37 5.04
CA GLY A 151 -1.38 7.33 3.59
C GLY A 151 -0.90 6.01 2.99
N ALA A 152 0.30 5.56 3.39
CA ALA A 152 0.87 4.29 2.96
C ALA A 152 -0.05 3.10 3.32
N LEU A 153 -0.56 3.05 4.55
CA LEU A 153 -1.51 2.03 4.99
C LEU A 153 -2.81 2.02 4.17
N LYS A 154 -3.33 3.20 3.81
CA LYS A 154 -4.52 3.30 2.93
C LYS A 154 -4.23 2.77 1.52
N ILE A 155 -3.02 3.01 1.01
CA ILE A 155 -2.63 2.48 -0.30
C ILE A 155 -2.53 0.96 -0.25
N ILE A 156 -1.93 0.37 0.79
CA ILE A 156 -1.92 -1.09 0.98
C ILE A 156 -3.35 -1.64 1.01
N SER A 157 -4.27 -0.99 1.73
CA SER A 157 -5.69 -1.36 1.71
C SER A 157 -6.29 -1.35 0.30
N ARG A 158 -5.90 -0.39 -0.53
CA ARG A 158 -6.39 -0.27 -1.91
C ARG A 158 -5.77 -1.33 -2.83
N LEU A 159 -4.50 -1.65 -2.64
CA LEU A 159 -3.84 -2.73 -3.37
C LEU A 159 -4.51 -4.08 -3.10
N ALA A 160 -5.02 -4.32 -1.89
CA ALA A 160 -5.80 -5.52 -1.59
C ALA A 160 -7.10 -5.65 -2.43
N ASP A 161 -7.62 -4.55 -2.99
CA ASP A 161 -8.74 -4.59 -3.94
C ASP A 161 -8.28 -4.70 -5.40
N LEU A 162 -7.14 -4.09 -5.74
CA LEU A 162 -6.65 -3.98 -7.12
C LEU A 162 -5.80 -5.18 -7.55
N ALA A 163 -5.09 -5.78 -6.61
CA ALA A 163 -4.08 -6.82 -6.82
C ALA A 163 -4.17 -7.88 -5.70
N TYR A 164 -5.38 -8.45 -5.49
CA TYR A 164 -5.66 -9.30 -4.33
C TYR A 164 -4.78 -10.56 -4.28
N GLU A 165 -4.47 -11.18 -5.42
CA GLU A 165 -3.61 -12.36 -5.51
C GLU A 165 -2.18 -12.01 -5.07
N GLN A 166 -1.60 -10.96 -5.65
CA GLN A 166 -0.25 -10.50 -5.36
C GLN A 166 -0.11 -10.03 -3.90
N VAL A 167 -1.12 -9.34 -3.37
CA VAL A 167 -1.16 -8.99 -1.95
C VAL A 167 -1.26 -10.24 -1.08
N GLY A 168 -1.97 -11.27 -1.53
CA GLY A 168 -2.03 -12.58 -0.87
C GLY A 168 -0.64 -13.22 -0.76
N ASP A 169 0.11 -13.24 -1.85
CA ASP A 169 1.47 -13.80 -1.90
C ASP A 169 2.45 -13.04 -0.98
N GLU A 170 2.24 -11.72 -0.83
CA GLU A 170 3.06 -10.85 0.01
C GLU A 170 2.63 -10.81 1.50
N LEU A 171 1.62 -11.57 1.93
CA LEU A 171 1.10 -11.52 3.30
C LEU A 171 2.16 -11.78 4.37
N THR A 172 3.15 -12.64 4.08
CA THR A 172 4.26 -12.92 4.98
C THR A 172 5.09 -11.66 5.29
N GLN A 173 5.25 -10.78 4.30
CA GLN A 173 5.97 -9.52 4.43
C GLN A 173 5.08 -8.42 5.02
N ILE A 174 3.82 -8.38 4.62
CA ILE A 174 2.84 -7.36 5.05
C ILE A 174 2.53 -7.49 6.55
N THR A 175 2.33 -8.70 7.04
CA THR A 175 1.87 -8.97 8.41
C THR A 175 2.76 -8.35 9.50
N PRO A 176 4.09 -8.48 9.48
CA PRO A 176 4.97 -7.83 10.45
C PRO A 176 4.91 -6.30 10.39
N VAL A 177 4.83 -5.72 9.18
CA VAL A 177 4.74 -4.26 9.00
C VAL A 177 3.44 -3.71 9.56
N LEU A 178 2.32 -4.39 9.32
CA LEU A 178 1.02 -4.01 9.88
C LEU A 178 1.01 -4.12 11.40
N THR A 179 1.59 -5.20 11.94
CA THR A 179 1.73 -5.40 13.39
C THR A 179 2.53 -4.26 14.01
N GLN A 180 3.65 -3.85 13.41
CA GLN A 180 4.42 -2.69 13.86
C GLN A 180 3.56 -1.41 13.80
N GLY A 181 2.80 -1.20 12.73
CA GLY A 181 1.89 -0.06 12.58
C GLY A 181 0.78 -0.02 13.63
N MET A 182 0.27 -1.18 14.08
CA MET A 182 -0.73 -1.28 15.15
C MET A 182 -0.19 -0.78 16.49
N HIS A 183 1.10 -0.95 16.74
CA HIS A 183 1.77 -0.55 17.99
C HIS A 183 2.40 0.86 17.92
N GLU A 184 2.11 1.62 16.87
CA GLU A 184 2.55 3.01 16.76
C GLU A 184 1.91 3.91 17.82
N THR A 185 2.68 4.89 18.30
CA THR A 185 2.22 5.83 19.35
C THR A 185 1.07 6.73 18.89
N LYS A 186 0.95 6.99 17.59
CA LYS A 186 -0.14 7.76 17.00
C LYS A 186 -1.37 6.91 16.78
N ALA A 187 -2.46 7.22 17.48
CA ALA A 187 -3.71 6.47 17.39
C ALA A 187 -4.29 6.39 15.96
N GLU A 188 -4.05 7.42 15.14
CA GLU A 188 -4.48 7.44 13.74
C GLU A 188 -3.77 6.36 12.91
N VAL A 189 -2.47 6.14 13.16
CA VAL A 189 -1.69 5.10 12.48
C VAL A 189 -2.15 3.73 12.96
N SER A 190 -2.23 3.51 14.27
CA SER A 190 -2.69 2.26 14.88
C SER A 190 -4.08 1.85 14.36
N LYS A 191 -5.06 2.75 14.41
CA LYS A 191 -6.41 2.50 13.90
C LYS A 191 -6.43 2.17 12.40
N GLN A 192 -5.62 2.87 11.60
CA GLN A 192 -5.54 2.60 10.17
C GLN A 192 -4.84 1.26 9.91
N ALA A 193 -3.81 0.90 10.68
CA ALA A 193 -3.12 -0.39 10.55
C ALA A 193 -4.07 -1.56 10.83
N ILE A 194 -4.91 -1.48 11.87
CA ILE A 194 -5.94 -2.48 12.16
C ILE A 194 -6.94 -2.62 11.00
N LYS A 195 -7.43 -1.49 10.45
CA LYS A 195 -8.33 -1.51 9.29
C LYS A 195 -7.66 -2.14 8.06
N THR A 196 -6.42 -1.77 7.81
CA THR A 196 -5.64 -2.30 6.69
C THR A 196 -5.40 -3.79 6.87
N ALA A 197 -5.05 -4.26 8.07
CA ALA A 197 -4.86 -5.68 8.36
C ALA A 197 -6.14 -6.49 8.13
N THR A 198 -7.28 -6.00 8.60
CA THR A 198 -8.58 -6.64 8.35
C THR A 198 -8.86 -6.77 6.86
N LYS A 199 -8.57 -5.71 6.08
CA LYS A 199 -8.77 -5.70 4.64
C LYS A 199 -7.82 -6.65 3.92
N VAL A 200 -6.54 -6.61 4.26
CA VAL A 200 -5.48 -7.44 3.67
C VAL A 200 -5.68 -8.92 4.02
N CYS A 201 -5.98 -9.25 5.27
CA CYS A 201 -6.31 -10.63 5.65
C CYS A 201 -7.60 -11.13 4.96
N GLY A 202 -8.47 -10.22 4.51
CA GLY A 202 -9.66 -10.54 3.74
C GLY A 202 -9.40 -11.16 2.36
N VAL A 203 -8.16 -11.05 1.83
CA VAL A 203 -7.76 -11.71 0.57
C VAL A 203 -7.55 -13.22 0.75
N ILE A 204 -7.47 -13.72 1.99
CA ILE A 204 -7.34 -15.16 2.27
C ILE A 204 -8.60 -15.88 1.81
N ASP A 205 -8.45 -16.67 0.74
CA ASP A 205 -9.54 -17.48 0.21
C ASP A 205 -9.59 -18.85 0.90
N ASN A 206 -9.98 -18.85 2.17
CA ASN A 206 -10.20 -20.05 2.97
C ASN A 206 -11.45 -19.88 3.83
N ASN A 207 -12.49 -20.67 3.55
CA ASN A 207 -13.78 -20.55 4.19
C ASN A 207 -13.76 -20.90 5.68
N ASP A 208 -12.81 -21.74 6.13
CA ASP A 208 -12.67 -22.12 7.53
C ASP A 208 -12.01 -21.01 8.36
N ILE A 209 -11.09 -20.24 7.74
CA ILE A 209 -10.31 -19.18 8.39
C ILE A 209 -11.03 -17.82 8.31
N ARG A 210 -11.73 -17.55 7.22
CA ARG A 210 -12.38 -16.27 6.97
C ARG A 210 -13.24 -15.73 8.12
N PRO A 211 -14.05 -16.54 8.82
CA PRO A 211 -14.84 -16.07 9.97
C PRO A 211 -13.97 -15.58 11.15
N PHE A 212 -12.72 -16.05 11.24
CA PHE A 212 -11.80 -15.74 12.33
C PHE A 212 -10.84 -14.58 12.02
N ILE A 213 -10.88 -14.01 10.83
CA ILE A 213 -10.02 -12.87 10.47
C ILE A 213 -10.06 -11.74 11.52
N PRO A 214 -11.23 -11.33 12.06
CA PRO A 214 -11.25 -10.33 13.12
C PRO A 214 -10.50 -10.76 14.39
N ASP A 215 -10.60 -12.03 14.79
CA ASP A 215 -9.89 -12.55 15.95
C ASP A 215 -8.38 -12.65 15.67
N LEU A 216 -7.98 -13.06 14.46
CA LEU A 216 -6.57 -13.11 14.02
C LEU A 216 -5.93 -11.73 14.04
N VAL A 217 -6.59 -10.74 13.45
CA VAL A 217 -6.14 -9.33 13.50
C VAL A 217 -6.13 -8.80 14.94
N GLY A 218 -7.11 -9.20 15.75
CA GLY A 218 -7.14 -8.89 17.18
C GLY A 218 -5.92 -9.43 17.93
N CYS A 219 -5.43 -10.61 17.58
CA CYS A 219 -4.22 -11.21 18.17
C CYS A 219 -2.93 -10.51 17.73
N MET A 220 -2.91 -9.90 16.53
CA MET A 220 -1.78 -9.08 16.09
C MET A 220 -1.68 -7.78 16.91
N ASP A 221 -2.81 -7.16 17.19
CA ASP A 221 -2.91 -5.93 18.00
C ASP A 221 -2.72 -6.21 19.51
N ARG A 222 -3.38 -7.25 20.01
CA ARG A 222 -3.39 -7.63 21.42
C ARG A 222 -3.02 -9.09 21.61
N PRO A 223 -1.75 -9.36 21.79
CA PRO A 223 -1.23 -10.72 21.96
C PRO A 223 -1.80 -11.53 23.13
N ASP A 224 -2.30 -10.87 24.14
CA ASP A 224 -3.00 -11.49 25.28
C ASP A 224 -4.31 -12.19 24.89
N THR A 225 -4.86 -11.90 23.72
CA THR A 225 -6.07 -12.55 23.18
C THR A 225 -5.79 -13.86 22.45
N VAL A 226 -4.52 -14.24 22.27
CA VAL A 226 -4.11 -15.48 21.58
C VAL A 226 -4.76 -16.75 22.17
N PRO A 227 -4.81 -16.94 23.50
CA PRO A 227 -5.44 -18.15 24.07
C PRO A 227 -6.92 -18.30 23.68
N ASP A 228 -7.67 -17.21 23.67
CA ASP A 228 -9.09 -17.22 23.30
C ASP A 228 -9.29 -17.51 21.81
N CYS A 229 -8.43 -16.96 20.96
CA CYS A 229 -8.44 -17.23 19.52
C CYS A 229 -8.14 -18.71 19.24
N ILE A 230 -7.11 -19.29 19.87
CA ILE A 230 -6.76 -20.70 19.74
C ILE A 230 -7.91 -21.60 20.20
N LYS A 231 -8.58 -21.28 21.30
CA LYS A 231 -9.75 -22.00 21.76
C LYS A 231 -10.87 -22.01 20.73
N LYS A 232 -11.17 -20.87 20.09
CA LYS A 232 -12.16 -20.78 19.01
C LYS A 232 -11.73 -21.64 17.81
N LEU A 233 -10.51 -21.49 17.33
CA LEU A 233 -9.97 -22.23 16.19
C LEU A 233 -9.92 -23.75 16.44
N SER A 234 -9.66 -24.19 17.68
CA SER A 234 -9.65 -25.62 18.03
C SER A 234 -11.03 -26.25 18.08
N SER A 235 -12.10 -25.47 18.06
CA SER A 235 -13.49 -25.95 18.08
C SER A 235 -14.07 -26.23 16.69
N ILE A 236 -13.36 -25.84 15.62
CA ILE A 236 -13.80 -26.09 14.24
C ILE A 236 -13.04 -27.26 13.61
N THR A 237 -13.65 -27.85 12.58
CA THR A 237 -13.00 -28.83 11.72
C THR A 237 -12.54 -28.14 10.45
N PHE A 238 -11.23 -28.07 10.25
CA PHE A 238 -10.66 -27.56 9.01
C PHE A 238 -10.85 -28.58 7.90
N VAL A 239 -11.37 -28.14 6.75
CA VAL A 239 -11.62 -28.98 5.56
C VAL A 239 -11.15 -28.31 4.28
N ALA A 240 -11.05 -26.98 4.28
CA ALA A 240 -10.58 -26.23 3.13
C ALA A 240 -9.06 -26.36 2.93
N GLU A 241 -8.63 -26.39 1.68
CA GLU A 241 -7.21 -26.37 1.34
C GLU A 241 -6.50 -25.17 1.98
N VAL A 242 -5.33 -25.40 2.54
CA VAL A 242 -4.52 -24.38 3.19
C VAL A 242 -3.46 -23.89 2.21
N THR A 243 -3.53 -22.61 1.90
CA THR A 243 -2.64 -21.91 0.96
C THR A 243 -1.61 -21.04 1.70
N GLY A 244 -0.59 -20.54 0.97
CA GLY A 244 0.43 -19.65 1.51
C GLY A 244 -0.13 -18.45 2.27
N PRO A 245 -1.09 -17.68 1.71
CA PRO A 245 -1.78 -16.60 2.42
C PRO A 245 -2.38 -16.97 3.77
N ALA A 246 -2.97 -18.16 3.87
CA ALA A 246 -3.53 -18.66 5.12
C ALA A 246 -2.43 -18.96 6.15
N LEU A 247 -1.34 -19.60 5.72
CA LEU A 247 -0.18 -19.90 6.58
C LEU A 247 0.52 -18.62 7.04
N ALA A 248 0.63 -17.59 6.19
CA ALA A 248 1.28 -16.33 6.52
C ALA A 248 0.69 -15.66 7.78
N VAL A 249 -0.60 -15.87 8.04
CA VAL A 249 -1.29 -15.30 9.20
C VAL A 249 -1.38 -16.33 10.35
N MET A 250 -1.59 -17.60 10.02
CA MET A 250 -1.76 -18.65 11.03
C MET A 250 -0.46 -19.05 11.73
N VAL A 251 0.67 -19.13 11.00
CA VAL A 251 1.94 -19.59 11.55
C VAL A 251 2.47 -18.66 12.67
N PRO A 252 2.48 -17.33 12.53
CA PRO A 252 2.90 -16.45 13.62
C PRO A 252 2.02 -16.59 14.88
N LEU A 253 0.70 -16.74 14.69
CA LEU A 253 -0.23 -16.97 15.79
C LEU A 253 0.07 -18.30 16.52
N LEU A 254 0.20 -19.39 15.75
CA LEU A 254 0.46 -20.72 16.30
C LEU A 254 1.82 -20.81 16.97
N SER A 255 2.86 -20.22 16.39
CA SER A 255 4.20 -20.13 16.97
C SER A 255 4.15 -19.43 18.34
N ARG A 256 3.39 -18.37 18.45
CA ARG A 256 3.18 -17.67 19.71
C ARG A 256 2.42 -18.53 20.72
N ALA A 257 1.34 -19.17 20.29
CA ALA A 257 0.49 -20.00 21.13
C ALA A 257 1.22 -21.24 21.68
N LEU A 258 2.16 -21.82 20.91
CA LEU A 258 3.02 -22.91 21.36
C LEU A 258 3.99 -22.49 22.48
N ASN A 259 4.30 -21.19 22.57
CA ASN A 259 5.15 -20.63 23.63
C ASN A 259 4.33 -20.10 24.84
N GLU A 260 3.00 -20.24 24.82
CA GLU A 260 2.15 -19.87 25.96
C GLU A 260 2.40 -20.79 27.17
N ARG A 261 2.17 -20.27 28.38
CA ARG A 261 2.34 -21.06 29.62
C ARG A 261 1.28 -22.14 29.80
N SER A 262 0.13 -21.98 29.17
CA SER A 262 -1.01 -22.91 29.30
C SER A 262 -0.81 -24.16 28.44
N GLN A 263 -0.64 -25.31 29.07
CA GLN A 263 -0.54 -26.60 28.38
C GLN A 263 -1.79 -26.91 27.53
N THR A 264 -2.95 -26.41 27.93
CA THR A 264 -4.19 -26.57 27.15
C THR A 264 -4.08 -25.84 25.83
N VAL A 265 -3.60 -24.56 25.84
CA VAL A 265 -3.38 -23.78 24.63
C VAL A 265 -2.34 -24.44 23.74
N GLN A 266 -1.22 -24.91 24.31
CA GLN A 266 -0.19 -25.63 23.55
C GLN A 266 -0.73 -26.85 22.83
N ARG A 267 -1.50 -27.72 23.57
CA ARG A 267 -2.12 -28.93 22.99
C ARG A 267 -3.10 -28.57 21.85
N GLN A 268 -3.95 -27.56 22.05
CA GLN A 268 -4.88 -27.12 21.03
C GLN A 268 -4.13 -26.61 19.81
N SER A 269 -3.06 -25.86 19.99
CA SER A 269 -2.22 -25.35 18.90
C SER A 269 -1.58 -26.48 18.09
N VAL A 270 -1.07 -27.54 18.75
CA VAL A 270 -0.51 -28.72 18.07
C VAL A 270 -1.57 -29.42 17.22
N ILE A 271 -2.80 -29.53 17.71
CA ILE A 271 -3.91 -30.15 16.94
C ILE A 271 -4.24 -29.30 15.72
N ILE A 272 -4.24 -27.96 15.84
CA ILE A 272 -4.48 -27.06 14.72
C ILE A 272 -3.35 -27.19 13.69
N VAL A 273 -2.08 -27.21 14.13
CA VAL A 273 -0.92 -27.40 13.23
C VAL A 273 -1.03 -28.72 12.47
N ASP A 274 -1.32 -29.84 13.16
CA ASP A 274 -1.50 -31.15 12.54
C ASP A 274 -2.60 -31.12 11.46
N ASN A 275 -3.74 -30.49 11.76
CA ASN A 275 -4.83 -30.34 10.80
C ASN A 275 -4.44 -29.48 9.59
N LEU A 276 -3.77 -28.34 9.80
CA LEU A 276 -3.32 -27.49 8.71
C LEU A 276 -2.31 -28.22 7.82
N CYS A 277 -1.34 -28.94 8.41
CA CYS A 277 -0.33 -29.71 7.65
C CYS A 277 -0.96 -30.76 6.73
N LYS A 278 -2.07 -31.37 7.14
CA LYS A 278 -2.80 -32.35 6.31
C LYS A 278 -3.54 -31.72 5.13
N LEU A 279 -3.82 -30.42 5.21
CA LEU A 279 -4.58 -29.68 4.21
C LEU A 279 -3.71 -28.85 3.25
N VAL A 280 -2.41 -28.74 3.52
CA VAL A 280 -1.44 -28.14 2.59
C VAL A 280 -1.13 -29.16 1.50
N ARG A 281 -1.50 -28.85 0.27
CA ARG A 281 -1.26 -29.75 -0.88
C ARG A 281 0.11 -29.55 -1.52
N ASP A 282 0.58 -28.31 -1.58
CA ASP A 282 1.87 -27.98 -2.16
C ASP A 282 2.98 -27.99 -1.10
N PRO A 283 3.96 -28.92 -1.19
CA PRO A 283 5.07 -28.98 -0.26
C PRO A 283 5.94 -27.72 -0.22
N HIS A 284 6.03 -26.99 -1.35
CA HIS A 284 6.80 -25.74 -1.41
C HIS A 284 6.16 -24.65 -0.55
N THR A 285 4.84 -24.59 -0.53
CA THR A 285 4.09 -23.69 0.36
C THR A 285 4.41 -23.95 1.82
N ALA A 286 4.46 -25.23 2.25
CA ALA A 286 4.83 -25.58 3.62
C ALA A 286 6.30 -25.29 3.93
N ALA A 287 7.20 -25.52 2.97
CA ALA A 287 8.65 -25.35 3.15
C ALA A 287 9.04 -23.91 3.49
N MET A 288 8.29 -22.92 3.02
CA MET A 288 8.52 -21.48 3.33
C MET A 288 8.37 -21.16 4.82
N TYR A 289 7.69 -22.01 5.59
CA TYR A 289 7.39 -21.82 7.02
C TYR A 289 8.12 -22.82 7.92
N LEU A 290 8.96 -23.69 7.36
CA LEU A 290 9.83 -24.56 8.13
C LEU A 290 11.07 -23.77 8.59
N PRO A 291 11.58 -24.02 9.83
CA PRO A 291 12.78 -23.38 10.34
C PRO A 291 14.04 -23.80 9.58
#